data_d2fdd46846fe6c3d052045a2ead0b22e
#
_entry.id   d2fdd46846fe6c3d052045a2ead0b22e
#
_cell.length_a   1.000
_cell.length_b   1.000
_cell.length_c   1.000
_cell.angle_alpha   90.00
_cell.angle_beta   90.00
_cell.angle_gamma   90.00
#
_symmetry.space_group_name_H-M   'P 1'
#
loop_
_entity.id
_entity.type
_entity.pdbx_description
1 polymer ?
#
loop_
_entity_poly.entity_id
_entity_poly.type
_entity_poly.pdbx_seq_one_letter_code
_entity_poly.pdbx_strand_id
1 'polypeptide(L)'
;MSKPVRLLWGVHAHQPVGNFDHVIDDAVARCYHPFLETLERHPRISVSLHVSGWLLGYLNRKFPDDVARIARMLRSGQIEMIGGGDTEPVLAAIPDQDRRAQLRALTLRIRDLFGVRPRGAWLTERVWESSVVPSLHDSGLRFVAVDDSHLRSAGITGALDGYYSTEESGKRLDIFPISETLRYLIPFAPAADVVEAIEQTRSGAAAIYFDDIEKFGIWPDTYEWVYERGWLEELFTRIEASRRIQTQTFGRFHRRNASRGLVYLPATSYTEMNEWLHGGTWMSFLLRYPEANWMHKRTQGASRRFHALPRSQQAASMRDALHRSQANDGYWHGLFGGVYLPFLRASVYANLADLDEQLDALAPRPPSERSDIDLDGREEIALRAGPFYAAIRPSEGGRLCELTDYPLRHDFADVLARREEDYYEVIRHGGSAHPERRRMPGIASIHDRVAFKVAIDP
;
A
#
# COMPACT_ATOMS: atom_id res chain seq x y z
N MET A 1 -39.94 4.58 8.01
CA MET A 1 -38.68 5.35 7.92
C MET A 1 -37.76 4.66 6.91
N SER A 2 -37.13 5.40 6.01
CA SER A 2 -36.13 4.85 5.07
C SER A 2 -34.93 4.31 5.87
N LYS A 3 -34.31 3.21 5.37
CA LYS A 3 -33.11 2.66 6.02
C LYS A 3 -31.94 3.64 5.86
N PRO A 4 -31.10 3.87 6.87
CA PRO A 4 -29.96 4.75 6.75
C PRO A 4 -28.92 4.20 5.75
N VAL A 5 -28.20 5.10 5.09
CA VAL A 5 -27.01 4.78 4.31
C VAL A 5 -25.98 4.15 5.24
N ARG A 6 -25.29 3.13 4.76
CA ARG A 6 -24.21 2.46 5.51
C ARG A 6 -22.88 3.06 5.09
N LEU A 7 -22.34 3.96 5.90
CA LEU A 7 -20.99 4.47 5.66
C LEU A 7 -19.99 3.41 6.12
N LEU A 8 -19.23 2.87 5.17
CA LEU A 8 -18.08 2.00 5.40
C LEU A 8 -16.83 2.88 5.31
N TRP A 9 -16.25 3.17 6.47
CA TRP A 9 -15.06 4.01 6.56
C TRP A 9 -13.85 3.14 6.83
N GLY A 10 -12.93 3.08 5.87
CA GLY A 10 -11.62 2.44 6.01
C GLY A 10 -10.51 3.47 6.00
N VAL A 11 -9.46 3.21 6.77
CA VAL A 11 -8.19 3.93 6.69
C VAL A 11 -7.01 2.98 6.66
N HIS A 12 -6.02 3.33 5.87
CA HIS A 12 -4.77 2.62 5.69
C HIS A 12 -3.61 3.46 6.24
N ALA A 13 -2.85 2.88 7.16
CA ALA A 13 -1.66 3.49 7.74
C ALA A 13 -0.41 2.75 7.28
N HIS A 14 0.52 3.46 6.65
CA HIS A 14 1.76 2.90 6.17
C HIS A 14 2.92 3.89 6.28
N GLN A 15 4.10 3.36 6.59
CA GLN A 15 5.37 4.05 6.43
C GLN A 15 6.36 3.12 5.74
N PRO A 16 7.15 3.59 4.78
CA PRO A 16 8.09 2.76 4.04
C PRO A 16 9.08 2.02 4.94
N VAL A 17 9.41 0.79 4.58
CA VAL A 17 10.54 0.07 5.19
C VAL A 17 11.83 0.83 4.91
N GLY A 18 12.59 1.15 5.95
CA GLY A 18 13.81 1.96 5.84
C GLY A 18 13.58 3.47 5.92
N ASN A 19 12.35 3.93 6.18
CA ASN A 19 12.11 5.33 6.47
C ASN A 19 12.77 5.76 7.79
N PHE A 20 13.06 7.04 7.92
CA PHE A 20 13.75 7.61 9.08
C PHE A 20 12.81 7.68 10.29
N ASP A 21 13.32 7.31 11.47
CA ASP A 21 12.55 7.32 12.72
C ASP A 21 11.86 8.65 13.00
N HIS A 22 12.57 9.78 12.79
CA HIS A 22 12.00 11.11 13.04
C HIS A 22 10.83 11.46 12.10
N VAL A 23 10.81 10.89 10.87
CA VAL A 23 9.69 11.05 9.93
C VAL A 23 8.47 10.25 10.40
N ILE A 24 8.71 9.02 10.88
CA ILE A 24 7.64 8.18 11.44
C ILE A 24 7.09 8.82 12.73
N ASP A 25 7.96 9.37 13.58
CA ASP A 25 7.55 10.08 14.82
C ASP A 25 6.68 11.31 14.50
N ASP A 26 7.07 12.09 13.48
CA ASP A 26 6.26 13.22 13.01
C ASP A 26 4.91 12.76 12.48
N ALA A 27 4.86 11.65 11.74
CA ALA A 27 3.62 11.06 11.27
C ALA A 27 2.72 10.60 12.43
N VAL A 28 3.29 10.03 13.48
CA VAL A 28 2.53 9.69 14.68
C VAL A 28 1.95 10.93 15.35
N ALA A 29 2.79 11.93 15.58
CA ALA A 29 2.41 13.16 16.29
C ALA A 29 1.33 13.97 15.54
N ARG A 30 1.45 14.06 14.22
CA ARG A 30 0.59 14.92 13.40
C ARG A 30 -0.61 14.21 12.77
N CYS A 31 -0.59 12.87 12.72
CA CYS A 31 -1.64 12.13 12.03
C CYS A 31 -2.21 10.99 12.86
N TYR A 32 -1.42 9.95 13.16
CA TYR A 32 -1.97 8.72 13.73
C TYR A 32 -2.54 8.94 15.13
N HIS A 33 -1.78 9.57 16.02
CA HIS A 33 -2.22 9.85 17.37
C HIS A 33 -3.48 10.73 17.42
N PRO A 34 -3.52 11.93 16.80
CA PRO A 34 -4.70 12.79 16.86
C PRO A 34 -5.92 12.20 16.12
N PHE A 35 -5.73 11.39 15.08
CA PHE A 35 -6.83 10.66 14.44
C PHE A 35 -7.46 9.65 15.40
N LEU A 36 -6.65 8.81 16.04
CA LEU A 36 -7.12 7.81 17.00
C LEU A 36 -7.77 8.46 18.22
N GLU A 37 -7.23 9.58 18.69
CA GLU A 37 -7.79 10.34 19.80
C GLU A 37 -9.16 10.93 19.45
N THR A 38 -9.30 11.55 18.28
CA THR A 38 -10.58 12.06 17.80
C THR A 38 -11.59 10.94 17.62
N LEU A 39 -11.18 9.81 17.02
CA LEU A 39 -12.06 8.66 16.84
C LEU A 39 -12.55 8.08 18.18
N GLU A 40 -11.70 7.99 19.20
CA GLU A 40 -12.07 7.50 20.54
C GLU A 40 -13.15 8.38 21.21
N ARG A 41 -13.15 9.70 20.94
CA ARG A 41 -14.21 10.61 21.42
C ARG A 41 -15.57 10.43 20.72
N HIS A 42 -15.58 9.77 19.55
CA HIS A 42 -16.80 9.53 18.76
C HIS A 42 -17.17 8.03 18.69
N PRO A 43 -17.67 7.42 19.79
CA PRO A 43 -17.84 5.97 19.87
C PRO A 43 -18.91 5.40 18.93
N ARG A 44 -19.75 6.24 18.30
CA ARG A 44 -20.71 5.82 17.29
C ARG A 44 -20.13 5.76 15.88
N ILE A 45 -18.94 6.31 15.69
CA ILE A 45 -18.21 6.19 14.42
C ILE A 45 -17.44 4.86 14.40
N SER A 46 -17.75 4.01 13.44
CA SER A 46 -17.07 2.72 13.25
C SER A 46 -16.09 2.82 12.08
N VAL A 47 -14.86 2.33 12.27
CA VAL A 47 -13.78 2.38 11.28
C VAL A 47 -13.17 1.00 11.06
N SER A 48 -12.82 0.68 9.81
CA SER A 48 -11.95 -0.45 9.50
C SER A 48 -10.53 0.07 9.30
N LEU A 49 -9.59 -0.40 10.12
CA LEU A 49 -8.22 0.09 10.20
C LEU A 49 -7.24 -0.94 9.65
N HIS A 50 -6.50 -0.58 8.63
CA HIS A 50 -5.29 -1.28 8.22
C HIS A 50 -4.06 -0.54 8.74
N VAL A 51 -3.11 -1.27 9.30
CA VAL A 51 -1.77 -0.78 9.64
C VAL A 51 -0.78 -1.80 9.12
N SER A 52 0.19 -1.38 8.31
CA SER A 52 1.25 -2.28 7.83
C SER A 52 1.99 -2.91 9.02
N GLY A 53 2.43 -4.16 8.87
CA GLY A 53 3.09 -4.86 9.98
C GLY A 53 4.40 -4.19 10.41
N TRP A 54 5.12 -3.61 9.46
CA TRP A 54 6.29 -2.78 9.73
C TRP A 54 5.96 -1.62 10.67
N LEU A 55 4.97 -0.80 10.30
CA LEU A 55 4.53 0.33 11.12
C LEU A 55 3.92 -0.13 12.45
N LEU A 56 3.09 -1.15 12.45
CA LEU A 56 2.49 -1.69 13.68
C LEU A 56 3.55 -2.18 14.67
N GLY A 57 4.63 -2.79 14.16
CA GLY A 57 5.79 -3.16 14.97
C GLY A 57 6.52 -1.96 15.55
N TYR A 58 6.65 -0.87 14.79
CA TYR A 58 7.23 0.39 15.25
C TYR A 58 6.37 1.04 16.34
N LEU A 59 5.06 1.18 16.08
CA LEU A 59 4.10 1.75 17.04
C LEU A 59 4.09 0.96 18.36
N ASN A 60 4.09 -0.37 18.30
CA ASN A 60 4.09 -1.20 19.51
C ASN A 60 5.34 -1.00 20.38
N ARG A 61 6.50 -0.70 19.76
CA ARG A 61 7.74 -0.45 20.51
C ARG A 61 7.83 0.96 21.07
N LYS A 62 7.41 1.96 20.31
CA LYS A 62 7.67 3.38 20.61
C LYS A 62 6.46 4.15 21.10
N PHE A 63 5.27 3.73 20.69
CA PHE A 63 3.98 4.38 20.99
C PHE A 63 2.93 3.38 21.51
N PRO A 64 3.26 2.62 22.60
CA PRO A 64 2.39 1.54 23.08
C PRO A 64 1.01 2.04 23.53
N ASP A 65 0.87 3.31 23.93
CA ASP A 65 -0.41 3.90 24.34
C ASP A 65 -1.40 3.99 23.18
N ASP A 66 -0.93 4.29 21.97
CA ASP A 66 -1.78 4.30 20.78
C ASP A 66 -2.21 2.89 20.39
N VAL A 67 -1.31 1.91 20.53
CA VAL A 67 -1.66 0.49 20.32
C VAL A 67 -2.70 0.04 21.37
N ALA A 68 -2.56 0.46 22.63
CA ALA A 68 -3.55 0.19 23.68
C ALA A 68 -4.88 0.89 23.39
N ARG A 69 -4.88 2.10 22.81
CA ARG A 69 -6.07 2.82 22.35
C ARG A 69 -6.79 2.04 21.25
N ILE A 70 -6.07 1.58 20.23
CA ILE A 70 -6.62 0.69 19.19
C ILE A 70 -7.25 -0.55 19.81
N ALA A 71 -6.57 -1.20 20.78
CA ALA A 71 -7.08 -2.39 21.46
C ALA A 71 -8.40 -2.11 22.24
N ARG A 72 -8.55 -0.93 22.84
CA ARG A 72 -9.82 -0.55 23.51
C ARG A 72 -10.96 -0.40 22.50
N MET A 73 -10.71 0.30 21.39
CA MET A 73 -11.71 0.51 20.33
C MET A 73 -12.07 -0.79 19.59
N LEU A 74 -11.15 -1.73 19.47
CA LEU A 74 -11.42 -3.09 18.97
C LEU A 74 -12.36 -3.86 19.90
N ARG A 75 -12.12 -3.82 21.22
CA ARG A 75 -12.99 -4.50 22.21
C ARG A 75 -14.40 -3.93 22.24
N SER A 76 -14.56 -2.62 22.03
CA SER A 76 -15.91 -1.99 21.93
C SER A 76 -16.60 -2.27 20.59
N GLY A 77 -15.87 -2.80 19.59
CA GLY A 77 -16.40 -3.01 18.25
C GLY A 77 -16.47 -1.75 17.39
N GLN A 78 -15.84 -0.67 17.85
CA GLN A 78 -15.71 0.57 17.10
C GLN A 78 -14.73 0.43 15.93
N ILE A 79 -13.63 -0.28 16.14
CA ILE A 79 -12.64 -0.60 15.08
C ILE A 79 -12.73 -2.08 14.68
N GLU A 80 -12.44 -2.35 13.42
CA GLU A 80 -12.11 -3.65 12.86
C GLU A 80 -10.71 -3.60 12.25
N MET A 81 -9.86 -4.59 12.53
CA MET A 81 -8.56 -4.69 11.86
C MET A 81 -8.70 -5.32 10.48
N ILE A 82 -8.06 -4.71 9.51
CA ILE A 82 -7.88 -5.19 8.13
C ILE A 82 -6.46 -5.75 8.00
N GLY A 83 -6.30 -6.90 7.37
CA GLY A 83 -5.02 -7.51 7.05
C GLY A 83 -4.41 -6.98 5.77
N GLY A 84 -3.34 -7.61 5.31
CA GLY A 84 -2.58 -7.24 4.11
C GLY A 84 -1.21 -7.91 4.13
N GLY A 85 -0.29 -7.47 3.29
CA GLY A 85 1.11 -7.83 3.36
C GLY A 85 1.80 -7.20 4.57
N ASP A 86 2.67 -7.95 5.27
CA ASP A 86 3.33 -7.46 6.50
C ASP A 86 4.22 -6.23 6.26
N THR A 87 4.91 -6.19 5.12
CA THR A 87 5.82 -5.10 4.73
C THR A 87 5.32 -4.30 3.52
N GLU A 88 4.02 -4.35 3.25
CA GLU A 88 3.40 -3.68 2.11
C GLU A 88 4.02 -4.06 0.74
N PRO A 89 4.17 -5.35 0.41
CA PRO A 89 4.51 -5.72 -0.94
C PRO A 89 3.31 -5.54 -1.88
N VAL A 90 3.54 -5.19 -3.13
CA VAL A 90 2.52 -5.42 -4.16
C VAL A 90 2.35 -6.92 -4.33
N LEU A 91 1.26 -7.47 -3.81
CA LEU A 91 1.04 -8.93 -3.76
C LEU A 91 1.12 -9.58 -5.15
N ALA A 92 0.62 -8.91 -6.18
CA ALA A 92 0.67 -9.40 -7.56
C ALA A 92 2.11 -9.56 -8.09
N ALA A 93 3.06 -8.76 -7.57
CA ALA A 93 4.44 -8.72 -8.04
C ALA A 93 5.39 -9.69 -7.32
N ILE A 94 4.94 -10.38 -6.27
CA ILE A 94 5.76 -11.35 -5.52
C ILE A 94 5.28 -12.79 -5.70
N PRO A 95 6.16 -13.80 -5.51
CA PRO A 95 5.78 -15.21 -5.62
C PRO A 95 4.66 -15.63 -4.65
N ASP A 96 3.84 -16.62 -5.04
CA ASP A 96 2.68 -17.08 -4.24
C ASP A 96 3.08 -17.52 -2.83
N GLN A 97 4.22 -18.19 -2.67
CA GLN A 97 4.71 -18.60 -1.34
C GLN A 97 4.98 -17.40 -0.45
N ASP A 98 5.55 -16.33 -1.00
CA ASP A 98 5.83 -15.09 -0.28
C ASP A 98 4.53 -14.32 0.02
N ARG A 99 3.57 -14.28 -0.93
CA ARG A 99 2.23 -13.71 -0.67
C ARG A 99 1.61 -14.30 0.58
N ARG A 100 1.57 -15.64 0.66
CA ARG A 100 1.01 -16.37 1.80
C ARG A 100 1.80 -16.09 3.08
N ALA A 101 3.13 -16.02 3.00
CA ALA A 101 3.99 -15.73 4.15
C ALA A 101 3.75 -14.31 4.68
N GLN A 102 3.70 -13.31 3.81
CA GLN A 102 3.41 -11.92 4.13
C GLN A 102 2.02 -11.75 4.77
N LEU A 103 0.97 -12.31 4.15
CA LEU A 103 -0.41 -12.27 4.66
C LEU A 103 -0.52 -12.94 6.04
N ARG A 104 0.16 -14.07 6.21
CA ARG A 104 0.21 -14.77 7.49
C ARG A 104 0.95 -13.96 8.55
N ALA A 105 2.07 -13.32 8.20
CA ALA A 105 2.88 -12.55 9.15
C ALA A 105 2.06 -11.41 9.78
N LEU A 106 1.38 -10.58 8.97
CA LEU A 106 0.51 -9.53 9.49
C LEU A 106 -0.67 -10.09 10.28
N THR A 107 -1.31 -11.18 9.80
CA THR A 107 -2.41 -11.84 10.51
C THR A 107 -1.98 -12.30 11.90
N LEU A 108 -0.78 -12.88 12.02
CA LEU A 108 -0.25 -13.34 13.32
C LEU A 108 0.08 -12.16 14.22
N ARG A 109 0.69 -11.10 13.71
CA ARG A 109 0.99 -9.88 14.46
C ARG A 109 -0.28 -9.22 15.02
N ILE A 110 -1.32 -9.10 14.21
CA ILE A 110 -2.63 -8.59 14.64
C ILE A 110 -3.24 -9.49 15.72
N ARG A 111 -3.17 -10.81 15.53
CA ARG A 111 -3.68 -11.77 16.52
C ARG A 111 -2.92 -11.67 17.85
N ASP A 112 -1.61 -11.57 17.81
CA ASP A 112 -0.76 -11.58 18.99
C ASP A 112 -0.91 -10.27 19.79
N LEU A 113 -1.11 -9.13 19.12
CA LEU A 113 -1.32 -7.84 19.78
C LEU A 113 -2.78 -7.64 20.26
N PHE A 114 -3.75 -8.09 19.49
CA PHE A 114 -5.15 -7.71 19.69
C PHE A 114 -6.11 -8.89 19.93
N GLY A 115 -5.66 -10.13 19.79
CA GLY A 115 -6.50 -11.32 19.96
C GLY A 115 -7.51 -11.56 18.82
N VAL A 116 -7.47 -10.79 17.74
CA VAL A 116 -8.40 -10.88 16.61
C VAL A 116 -7.71 -11.36 15.33
N ARG A 117 -8.49 -11.88 14.38
CA ARG A 117 -8.01 -12.23 13.04
C ARG A 117 -8.74 -11.38 12.00
N PRO A 118 -8.03 -10.70 11.10
CA PRO A 118 -8.65 -9.93 10.04
C PRO A 118 -9.41 -10.85 9.07
N ARG A 119 -10.49 -10.34 8.50
CA ARG A 119 -11.26 -11.02 7.45
C ARG A 119 -11.17 -10.32 6.11
N GLY A 120 -10.85 -9.04 6.10
CA GLY A 120 -10.54 -8.25 4.92
C GLY A 120 -9.05 -8.02 4.77
N ALA A 121 -8.61 -7.67 3.57
CA ALA A 121 -7.26 -7.24 3.31
C ALA A 121 -7.24 -5.90 2.55
N TRP A 122 -6.25 -5.07 2.87
CA TRP A 122 -5.78 -4.01 2.03
C TRP A 122 -4.88 -4.59 0.94
N LEU A 123 -5.04 -4.13 -0.28
CA LEU A 123 -4.11 -4.40 -1.38
C LEU A 123 -3.21 -3.20 -1.54
N THR A 124 -1.92 -3.41 -1.34
CA THR A 124 -0.91 -2.37 -1.50
C THR A 124 -1.06 -1.67 -2.84
N GLU A 125 -1.15 -0.34 -2.81
CA GLU A 125 -1.40 0.50 -3.98
C GLU A 125 -2.68 0.12 -4.75
N ARG A 126 -3.61 -0.57 -4.11
CA ARG A 126 -4.85 -1.07 -4.72
C ARG A 126 -4.61 -1.86 -6.03
N VAL A 127 -3.39 -2.42 -6.16
CA VAL A 127 -3.01 -3.22 -7.32
C VAL A 127 -3.80 -4.52 -7.31
N TRP A 128 -4.56 -4.70 -8.36
CA TRP A 128 -5.40 -5.89 -8.55
C TRP A 128 -4.88 -6.76 -9.70
N GLU A 129 -4.76 -8.04 -9.42
CA GLU A 129 -4.68 -9.12 -10.39
C GLU A 129 -5.44 -10.33 -9.85
N SER A 130 -6.12 -11.11 -10.69
CA SER A 130 -6.89 -12.28 -10.24
C SER A 130 -6.01 -13.32 -9.55
N SER A 131 -4.73 -13.39 -9.91
CA SER A 131 -3.74 -14.31 -9.34
C SER A 131 -3.55 -14.18 -7.82
N VAL A 132 -4.00 -13.06 -7.19
CA VAL A 132 -3.91 -12.88 -5.73
C VAL A 132 -5.06 -13.56 -4.98
N VAL A 133 -6.17 -13.88 -5.66
CA VAL A 133 -7.39 -14.43 -5.05
C VAL A 133 -7.14 -15.73 -4.29
N PRO A 134 -6.46 -16.74 -4.85
CA PRO A 134 -6.18 -17.98 -4.13
C PRO A 134 -5.37 -17.75 -2.86
N SER A 135 -4.33 -16.90 -2.90
CA SER A 135 -3.48 -16.62 -1.75
C SER A 135 -4.25 -15.94 -0.62
N LEU A 136 -5.10 -14.95 -0.94
CA LEU A 136 -5.97 -14.26 0.01
C LEU A 136 -6.99 -15.21 0.63
N HIS A 137 -7.71 -15.97 -0.21
CA HIS A 137 -8.72 -16.92 0.24
C HIS A 137 -8.14 -17.97 1.21
N ASP A 138 -7.01 -18.59 0.83
CA ASP A 138 -6.37 -19.64 1.61
C ASP A 138 -5.73 -19.11 2.90
N SER A 139 -5.41 -17.80 2.94
CA SER A 139 -4.98 -17.10 4.16
C SER A 139 -6.14 -16.74 5.10
N GLY A 140 -7.38 -17.09 4.75
CA GLY A 140 -8.57 -16.85 5.56
C GLY A 140 -9.23 -15.49 5.36
N LEU A 141 -8.73 -14.70 4.42
CA LEU A 141 -9.30 -13.41 4.04
C LEU A 141 -10.48 -13.62 3.08
N ARG A 142 -11.48 -12.78 3.15
CA ARG A 142 -12.76 -12.96 2.46
C ARG A 142 -13.13 -11.78 1.57
N PHE A 143 -12.56 -10.63 1.80
CA PHE A 143 -12.81 -9.45 0.99
C PHE A 143 -11.60 -8.53 0.92
N VAL A 144 -11.57 -7.74 -0.14
CA VAL A 144 -10.65 -6.63 -0.38
C VAL A 144 -11.44 -5.39 -0.78
N ALA A 145 -10.77 -4.24 -0.78
CA ALA A 145 -11.29 -3.00 -1.35
C ALA A 145 -10.38 -2.54 -2.50
N VAL A 146 -10.99 -2.12 -3.62
CA VAL A 146 -10.31 -1.53 -4.78
C VAL A 146 -11.11 -0.32 -5.25
N ASP A 147 -10.53 0.56 -6.05
CA ASP A 147 -11.22 1.74 -6.54
C ASP A 147 -12.42 1.36 -7.42
N ASP A 148 -13.46 2.16 -7.40
CA ASP A 148 -14.68 1.94 -8.19
C ASP A 148 -14.41 1.98 -9.70
N SER A 149 -13.37 2.69 -10.13
CA SER A 149 -12.86 2.68 -11.50
C SER A 149 -12.52 1.27 -12.01
N HIS A 150 -12.05 0.35 -11.14
CA HIS A 150 -11.81 -1.06 -11.51
C HIS A 150 -13.10 -1.75 -11.98
N LEU A 151 -14.21 -1.52 -11.25
CA LEU A 151 -15.49 -2.12 -11.61
C LEU A 151 -16.09 -1.42 -12.83
N ARG A 152 -15.89 -0.11 -12.96
CA ARG A 152 -16.30 0.63 -14.16
C ARG A 152 -15.60 0.12 -15.41
N SER A 153 -14.30 -0.12 -15.35
CA SER A 153 -13.54 -0.70 -16.48
C SER A 153 -13.97 -2.12 -16.82
N ALA A 154 -14.51 -2.86 -15.87
CA ALA A 154 -15.12 -4.18 -16.09
C ALA A 154 -16.57 -4.13 -16.61
N GLY A 155 -17.09 -2.93 -16.94
CA GLY A 155 -18.42 -2.75 -17.56
C GLY A 155 -19.57 -2.63 -16.55
N ILE A 156 -19.32 -2.49 -15.24
CA ILE A 156 -20.39 -2.26 -14.26
C ILE A 156 -20.86 -0.82 -14.36
N THR A 157 -22.06 -0.58 -14.86
CA THR A 157 -22.64 0.76 -15.06
C THR A 157 -23.59 1.22 -13.96
N GLY A 158 -24.09 0.27 -13.15
CA GLY A 158 -25.00 0.55 -12.03
C GLY A 158 -24.35 1.22 -10.83
N ALA A 159 -25.15 1.47 -9.77
CA ALA A 159 -24.63 2.02 -8.51
C ALA A 159 -23.67 1.02 -7.85
N LEU A 160 -22.49 1.50 -7.47
CA LEU A 160 -21.45 0.74 -6.76
C LEU A 160 -21.62 0.90 -5.24
N ASP A 161 -22.75 0.45 -4.71
CA ASP A 161 -23.25 0.69 -3.36
C ASP A 161 -23.31 -0.57 -2.47
N GLY A 162 -22.43 -1.51 -2.72
CA GLY A 162 -22.25 -2.76 -2.01
C GLY A 162 -21.02 -3.50 -2.52
N TYR A 163 -20.82 -4.76 -2.13
CA TYR A 163 -19.70 -5.55 -2.60
C TYR A 163 -20.10 -6.52 -3.70
N TYR A 164 -19.13 -6.94 -4.48
CA TYR A 164 -19.25 -7.90 -5.57
C TYR A 164 -18.41 -9.14 -5.26
N SER A 165 -18.74 -10.27 -5.87
CA SER A 165 -17.95 -11.50 -5.74
C SER A 165 -17.10 -11.71 -6.98
N THR A 166 -15.89 -12.21 -6.78
CA THR A 166 -15.03 -12.72 -7.85
C THR A 166 -14.52 -14.11 -7.47
N GLU A 167 -14.00 -14.81 -8.43
CA GLU A 167 -13.43 -16.14 -8.23
C GLU A 167 -12.18 -16.30 -9.09
N GLU A 168 -11.23 -17.09 -8.62
CA GLU A 168 -10.06 -17.54 -9.37
C GLU A 168 -9.70 -18.95 -8.88
N SER A 169 -9.54 -19.89 -9.82
CA SER A 169 -9.18 -21.28 -9.53
C SER A 169 -10.09 -21.95 -8.48
N GLY A 170 -11.41 -21.68 -8.52
CA GLY A 170 -12.40 -22.20 -7.59
C GLY A 170 -12.36 -21.54 -6.18
N LYS A 171 -11.63 -20.46 -6.02
CA LYS A 171 -11.53 -19.70 -4.76
C LYS A 171 -12.30 -18.39 -4.88
N ARG A 172 -13.26 -18.15 -3.98
CA ARG A 172 -14.06 -16.92 -3.97
C ARG A 172 -13.41 -15.86 -3.10
N LEU A 173 -13.44 -14.61 -3.58
CA LEU A 173 -13.13 -13.40 -2.85
C LEU A 173 -14.21 -12.36 -3.13
N ASP A 174 -14.51 -11.49 -2.16
CA ASP A 174 -15.46 -10.42 -2.34
C ASP A 174 -14.73 -9.06 -2.44
N ILE A 175 -15.26 -8.15 -3.25
CA ILE A 175 -14.61 -6.88 -3.62
C ILE A 175 -15.53 -5.73 -3.29
N PHE A 176 -15.04 -4.78 -2.49
CA PHE A 176 -15.70 -3.52 -2.19
C PHE A 176 -15.17 -2.40 -3.11
N PRO A 177 -16.04 -1.70 -3.86
CA PRO A 177 -15.64 -0.54 -4.66
C PRO A 177 -15.48 0.71 -3.78
N ILE A 178 -14.28 1.22 -3.68
CA ILE A 178 -13.99 2.48 -3.00
C ILE A 178 -14.48 3.62 -3.88
N SER A 179 -15.30 4.52 -3.32
CA SER A 179 -15.80 5.68 -4.05
C SER A 179 -14.70 6.70 -4.32
N GLU A 180 -14.35 6.91 -5.58
CA GLU A 180 -13.42 7.95 -6.01
C GLU A 180 -13.90 9.34 -5.54
N THR A 181 -15.20 9.63 -5.66
CA THR A 181 -15.77 10.88 -5.17
C THR A 181 -15.48 11.13 -3.69
N LEU A 182 -15.68 10.13 -2.82
CA LEU A 182 -15.39 10.28 -1.39
C LEU A 182 -13.89 10.41 -1.12
N ARG A 183 -13.04 9.74 -1.90
CA ARG A 183 -11.57 9.87 -1.79
C ARG A 183 -11.10 11.31 -2.05
N TYR A 184 -11.73 12.01 -2.99
CA TYR A 184 -11.37 13.40 -3.31
C TYR A 184 -12.03 14.42 -2.38
N LEU A 185 -13.20 14.13 -1.83
CA LEU A 185 -13.84 15.01 -0.87
C LEU A 185 -13.16 14.95 0.51
N ILE A 186 -12.74 13.76 0.95
CA ILE A 186 -12.19 13.52 2.29
C ILE A 186 -10.66 13.58 2.26
N PRO A 187 -10.01 14.45 3.06
CA PRO A 187 -10.55 15.49 3.93
C PRO A 187 -10.62 16.89 3.30
N PHE A 188 -10.58 17.04 1.99
CA PHE A 188 -10.30 18.29 1.28
C PHE A 188 -11.49 19.22 1.13
N ALA A 189 -12.71 18.70 1.10
CA ALA A 189 -13.94 19.48 1.04
C ALA A 189 -14.49 19.83 2.45
N PRO A 190 -15.35 20.84 2.58
CA PRO A 190 -16.06 21.11 3.83
C PRO A 190 -16.80 19.87 4.35
N ALA A 191 -16.84 19.67 5.67
CA ALA A 191 -17.48 18.51 6.29
C ALA A 191 -18.98 18.38 5.93
N ALA A 192 -19.65 19.50 5.69
CA ALA A 192 -21.06 19.52 5.26
C ALA A 192 -21.23 18.87 3.87
N ASP A 193 -20.35 19.19 2.93
CA ASP A 193 -20.41 18.68 1.55
C ASP A 193 -20.12 17.17 1.51
N VAL A 194 -19.21 16.71 2.37
CA VAL A 194 -18.93 15.27 2.54
C VAL A 194 -20.17 14.54 3.06
N VAL A 195 -20.85 15.09 4.06
CA VAL A 195 -22.06 14.50 4.61
C VAL A 195 -23.17 14.47 3.56
N GLU A 196 -23.36 15.56 2.81
CA GLU A 196 -24.34 15.61 1.72
C GLU A 196 -24.05 14.54 0.64
N ALA A 197 -22.77 14.40 0.21
CA ALA A 197 -22.39 13.37 -0.76
C ALA A 197 -22.69 11.96 -0.26
N ILE A 198 -22.44 11.67 1.02
CA ILE A 198 -22.79 10.38 1.63
C ILE A 198 -24.30 10.18 1.64
N GLU A 199 -25.09 11.21 1.99
CA GLU A 199 -26.54 11.13 2.05
C GLU A 199 -27.23 10.99 0.69
N GLN A 200 -26.56 11.32 -0.41
CA GLN A 200 -27.02 11.06 -1.78
C GLN A 200 -26.97 9.58 -2.15
N THR A 201 -26.24 8.76 -1.39
CA THR A 201 -26.25 7.31 -1.58
C THR A 201 -27.65 6.73 -1.33
N ARG A 202 -28.04 5.74 -2.11
CA ARG A 202 -29.35 5.08 -2.01
C ARG A 202 -29.60 4.55 -0.60
N SER A 203 -30.80 4.78 -0.09
CA SER A 203 -31.24 4.31 1.22
C SER A 203 -30.96 2.81 1.44
N GLY A 204 -30.31 2.48 2.56
CA GLY A 204 -29.92 1.12 2.93
C GLY A 204 -28.71 0.55 2.22
N ALA A 205 -28.14 1.27 1.25
CA ALA A 205 -26.94 0.90 0.52
C ALA A 205 -25.65 1.40 1.21
N ALA A 206 -24.48 1.04 0.68
CA ALA A 206 -23.19 1.43 1.23
C ALA A 206 -22.61 2.64 0.50
N ALA A 207 -22.16 3.64 1.26
CA ALA A 207 -21.16 4.62 0.84
C ALA A 207 -19.80 4.10 1.31
N ILE A 208 -18.84 3.91 0.41
CA ILE A 208 -17.60 3.17 0.68
C ILE A 208 -16.41 4.09 0.52
N TYR A 209 -15.72 4.36 1.63
CA TYR A 209 -14.47 5.10 1.68
C TYR A 209 -13.37 4.21 2.26
N PHE A 210 -12.23 4.14 1.59
CA PHE A 210 -11.02 3.51 2.12
C PHE A 210 -9.81 4.16 1.46
N ASP A 211 -8.96 4.83 2.26
CA ASP A 211 -7.82 5.57 1.71
C ASP A 211 -6.74 5.76 2.80
N ASP A 212 -5.62 6.42 2.41
CA ASP A 212 -4.50 6.69 3.29
C ASP A 212 -4.90 7.59 4.46
N ILE A 213 -4.58 7.17 5.67
CA ILE A 213 -4.80 7.97 6.88
C ILE A 213 -3.89 9.21 6.89
N GLU A 214 -2.76 9.17 6.19
CA GLU A 214 -1.77 10.25 6.10
C GLU A 214 -2.35 11.54 5.52
N LYS A 215 -3.46 11.46 4.78
CA LYS A 215 -4.27 12.62 4.36
C LYS A 215 -4.75 13.48 5.53
N PHE A 216 -4.86 12.89 6.73
CA PHE A 216 -5.37 13.56 7.91
C PHE A 216 -4.25 14.15 8.78
N GLY A 217 -3.24 14.80 8.18
CA GLY A 217 -2.24 15.56 8.93
C GLY A 217 -0.83 15.56 8.36
N ILE A 218 -0.48 14.65 7.44
CA ILE A 218 0.85 14.60 6.82
C ILE A 218 0.88 15.32 5.47
N TRP A 219 -0.19 15.21 4.71
CA TRP A 219 -0.26 15.91 3.42
C TRP A 219 -0.26 17.43 3.63
N PRO A 220 0.24 18.21 2.65
CA PRO A 220 0.37 19.67 2.82
C PRO A 220 -0.92 20.32 3.31
N ASP A 221 -0.80 21.19 4.32
CA ASP A 221 -1.87 21.97 4.99
C ASP A 221 -2.95 21.16 5.70
N THR A 222 -2.89 19.81 5.64
CA THR A 222 -3.97 18.99 6.22
C THR A 222 -3.95 18.97 7.75
N TYR A 223 -2.79 19.15 8.39
CA TYR A 223 -2.73 19.20 9.87
C TYR A 223 -3.55 20.38 10.42
N GLU A 224 -3.30 21.60 9.91
CA GLU A 224 -4.04 22.79 10.29
C GLU A 224 -5.54 22.62 10.00
N TRP A 225 -5.87 22.16 8.78
CA TRP A 225 -7.24 21.98 8.34
C TRP A 225 -8.00 20.94 9.16
N VAL A 226 -7.41 19.76 9.35
CA VAL A 226 -8.09 18.60 9.95
C VAL A 226 -8.21 18.74 11.46
N TYR A 227 -7.13 19.22 12.14
CA TYR A 227 -7.07 19.22 13.60
C TYR A 227 -7.19 20.62 14.20
N GLU A 228 -6.43 21.61 13.73
CA GLU A 228 -6.46 22.95 14.34
C GLU A 228 -7.75 23.68 14.02
N ARG A 229 -8.26 23.56 12.79
CA ARG A 229 -9.60 24.08 12.39
C ARG A 229 -10.74 23.11 12.71
N GLY A 230 -10.46 21.90 13.20
CA GLY A 230 -11.43 20.94 13.69
C GLY A 230 -12.28 20.24 12.64
N TRP A 231 -11.81 20.12 11.39
CA TRP A 231 -12.56 19.52 10.30
C TRP A 231 -13.01 18.07 10.62
N LEU A 232 -12.13 17.24 11.22
CA LEU A 232 -12.46 15.84 11.53
C LEU A 232 -13.50 15.74 12.66
N GLU A 233 -13.38 16.58 13.67
CA GLU A 233 -14.33 16.68 14.76
C GLU A 233 -15.71 17.11 14.25
N GLU A 234 -15.75 18.13 13.36
CA GLU A 234 -16.98 18.58 12.71
C GLU A 234 -17.62 17.46 11.89
N LEU A 235 -16.82 16.76 11.07
CA LEU A 235 -17.33 15.68 10.21
C LEU A 235 -17.95 14.56 11.06
N PHE A 236 -17.26 14.09 12.11
CA PHE A 236 -17.77 13.03 12.96
C PHE A 236 -19.03 13.47 13.72
N THR A 237 -19.05 14.69 14.24
CA THR A 237 -20.22 15.26 14.87
C THR A 237 -21.44 15.31 13.93
N ARG A 238 -21.24 15.75 12.69
CA ARG A 238 -22.30 15.79 11.67
C ARG A 238 -22.80 14.40 11.29
N ILE A 239 -21.92 13.44 11.13
CA ILE A 239 -22.29 12.03 10.84
C ILE A 239 -23.11 11.47 12.01
N GLU A 240 -22.68 11.70 13.25
CA GLU A 240 -23.41 11.23 14.45
C GLU A 240 -24.78 11.90 14.63
N ALA A 241 -24.94 13.14 14.20
CA ALA A 241 -26.20 13.86 14.22
C ALA A 241 -27.16 13.43 13.10
N SER A 242 -26.65 12.89 11.99
CA SER A 242 -27.48 12.48 10.85
C SER A 242 -28.32 11.24 11.19
N ARG A 243 -29.63 11.34 10.91
CA ARG A 243 -30.54 10.19 10.94
C ARG A 243 -30.48 9.33 9.68
N ARG A 244 -29.79 9.82 8.64
CA ARG A 244 -29.67 9.18 7.33
C ARG A 244 -28.40 8.37 7.17
N ILE A 245 -27.39 8.57 8.03
CA ILE A 245 -26.10 7.88 7.97
C ILE A 245 -25.92 6.97 9.19
N GLN A 246 -25.38 5.78 8.98
CA GLN A 246 -24.93 4.88 10.03
C GLN A 246 -23.60 4.27 9.62
N THR A 247 -22.55 4.50 10.42
CA THR A 247 -21.25 3.87 10.17
C THR A 247 -21.29 2.37 10.49
N GLN A 248 -20.53 1.60 9.73
CA GLN A 248 -20.31 0.18 9.97
C GLN A 248 -18.89 -0.19 9.51
N THR A 249 -18.29 -1.19 10.15
CA THR A 249 -17.07 -1.81 9.63
C THR A 249 -17.38 -2.66 8.39
N PHE A 250 -16.39 -2.83 7.51
CA PHE A 250 -16.51 -3.63 6.28
C PHE A 250 -16.95 -5.06 6.60
N GLY A 251 -16.32 -5.72 7.56
CA GLY A 251 -16.68 -7.09 7.93
C GLY A 251 -18.08 -7.23 8.54
N ARG A 252 -18.56 -6.21 9.27
CA ARG A 252 -19.95 -6.21 9.77
C ARG A 252 -20.95 -6.08 8.62
N PHE A 253 -20.67 -5.21 7.65
CA PHE A 253 -21.49 -5.06 6.46
C PHE A 253 -21.46 -6.34 5.61
N HIS A 254 -20.28 -6.90 5.36
CA HIS A 254 -20.08 -8.13 4.60
C HIS A 254 -20.91 -9.30 5.15
N ARG A 255 -20.92 -9.51 6.46
CA ARG A 255 -21.68 -10.61 7.09
C ARG A 255 -23.22 -10.44 7.01
N ARG A 256 -23.72 -9.20 6.82
CA ARG A 256 -25.14 -8.89 6.90
C ARG A 256 -25.82 -8.61 5.57
N ASN A 257 -25.05 -8.52 4.51
CA ASN A 257 -25.57 -8.19 3.19
C ASN A 257 -25.12 -9.26 2.18
N ALA A 258 -25.87 -9.37 1.09
CA ALA A 258 -25.52 -10.21 -0.04
C ALA A 258 -24.64 -9.46 -1.04
N SER A 259 -23.84 -10.22 -1.79
CA SER A 259 -23.12 -9.71 -2.96
C SER A 259 -24.07 -9.11 -3.99
N ARG A 260 -23.65 -8.08 -4.68
CA ARG A 260 -24.36 -7.46 -5.82
C ARG A 260 -24.28 -8.30 -7.09
N GLY A 261 -23.42 -9.28 -7.12
CA GLY A 261 -23.23 -10.17 -8.27
C GLY A 261 -21.77 -10.55 -8.47
N LEU A 262 -21.55 -11.31 -9.52
CA LEU A 262 -20.22 -11.74 -9.93
C LEU A 262 -19.55 -10.65 -10.78
N VAL A 263 -18.26 -10.49 -10.62
CA VAL A 263 -17.42 -9.59 -11.42
C VAL A 263 -16.05 -10.22 -11.66
N TYR A 264 -15.51 -10.04 -12.87
CA TYR A 264 -14.11 -10.33 -13.19
C TYR A 264 -13.44 -9.03 -13.58
N LEU A 265 -12.43 -8.64 -12.80
CA LEU A 265 -11.72 -7.38 -13.00
C LEU A 265 -10.44 -7.64 -13.82
N PRO A 266 -10.12 -6.78 -14.81
CA PRO A 266 -8.81 -6.79 -15.44
C PRO A 266 -7.71 -6.44 -14.42
N ALA A 267 -6.45 -6.77 -14.74
CA ALA A 267 -5.31 -6.27 -13.98
C ALA A 267 -5.29 -4.73 -14.04
N THR A 268 -5.22 -4.08 -12.87
CA THR A 268 -5.33 -2.63 -12.79
C THR A 268 -4.86 -2.10 -11.43
N SER A 269 -4.80 -0.78 -11.30
CA SER A 269 -4.54 -0.07 -10.06
C SER A 269 -5.45 1.18 -9.99
N TYR A 270 -5.24 2.08 -9.05
CA TYR A 270 -6.03 3.30 -8.94
C TYR A 270 -5.80 4.23 -10.15
N THR A 271 -6.74 5.15 -10.37
CA THR A 271 -6.82 5.98 -11.58
C THR A 271 -5.52 6.72 -11.86
N GLU A 272 -4.95 7.39 -10.86
CA GLU A 272 -3.74 8.19 -11.02
C GLU A 272 -2.51 7.33 -11.39
N MET A 273 -2.41 6.13 -10.83
CA MET A 273 -1.33 5.20 -11.19
C MET A 273 -1.48 4.72 -12.64
N ASN A 274 -2.70 4.45 -13.09
CA ASN A 274 -2.95 4.06 -14.48
C ASN A 274 -2.62 5.20 -15.46
N GLU A 275 -2.88 6.46 -15.07
CA GLU A 275 -2.49 7.65 -15.83
C GLU A 275 -0.96 7.75 -15.93
N TRP A 276 -0.22 7.61 -14.81
CA TRP A 276 1.26 7.66 -14.82
C TRP A 276 1.90 6.53 -15.64
N LEU A 277 1.19 5.43 -15.83
CA LEU A 277 1.63 4.27 -16.63
C LEU A 277 1.08 4.26 -18.06
N HIS A 278 0.37 5.30 -18.48
CA HIS A 278 -0.31 5.35 -19.79
C HIS A 278 -1.23 4.14 -20.06
N GLY A 279 -1.97 3.72 -19.03
CA GLY A 279 -2.90 2.61 -19.11
C GLY A 279 -2.28 1.21 -18.93
N GLY A 280 -1.02 1.13 -18.51
CA GLY A 280 -0.38 -0.14 -18.14
C GLY A 280 -0.87 -0.70 -16.80
N THR A 281 -0.17 -1.71 -16.31
CA THR A 281 -0.33 -2.24 -14.95
C THR A 281 0.84 -1.80 -14.07
N TRP A 282 0.77 -2.02 -12.76
CA TRP A 282 1.90 -1.74 -11.87
C TRP A 282 3.23 -2.37 -12.36
N MET A 283 3.17 -3.55 -12.98
CA MET A 283 4.36 -4.21 -13.55
C MET A 283 5.04 -3.36 -14.64
N SER A 284 4.34 -2.41 -15.25
CA SER A 284 4.91 -1.49 -16.25
C SER A 284 5.95 -0.54 -15.64
N PHE A 285 5.95 -0.31 -14.31
CA PHE A 285 7.04 0.38 -13.65
C PHE A 285 8.38 -0.36 -13.78
N LEU A 286 8.37 -1.70 -13.74
CA LEU A 286 9.58 -2.50 -13.92
C LEU A 286 10.12 -2.41 -15.34
N LEU A 287 9.25 -2.17 -16.32
CA LEU A 287 9.68 -1.89 -17.71
C LEU A 287 10.24 -0.46 -17.83
N ARG A 288 9.58 0.52 -17.18
CA ARG A 288 9.98 1.93 -17.23
C ARG A 288 11.28 2.20 -16.48
N TYR A 289 11.52 1.48 -15.37
CA TYR A 289 12.70 1.60 -14.51
C TYR A 289 13.47 0.25 -14.48
N PRO A 290 14.42 0.01 -15.41
CA PRO A 290 15.23 -1.21 -15.40
C PRO A 290 15.96 -1.46 -14.09
N GLU A 291 16.29 -0.41 -13.35
CA GLU A 291 16.89 -0.49 -12.01
C GLU A 291 15.92 -1.11 -10.99
N ALA A 292 14.64 -0.76 -11.06
CA ALA A 292 13.60 -1.40 -10.25
C ALA A 292 13.37 -2.86 -10.68
N ASN A 293 13.40 -3.16 -12.00
CA ASN A 293 13.34 -4.53 -12.49
C ASN A 293 14.51 -5.35 -11.95
N TRP A 294 15.72 -4.80 -11.97
CA TRP A 294 16.90 -5.43 -11.41
C TRP A 294 16.69 -5.83 -9.95
N MET A 295 16.35 -4.87 -9.07
CA MET A 295 16.07 -5.13 -7.66
C MET A 295 14.97 -6.19 -7.47
N HIS A 296 13.89 -6.09 -8.26
CA HIS A 296 12.77 -7.03 -8.21
C HIS A 296 13.19 -8.46 -8.57
N LYS A 297 13.96 -8.65 -9.63
CA LYS A 297 14.42 -9.98 -10.05
C LYS A 297 15.48 -10.54 -9.11
N ARG A 298 16.34 -9.68 -8.56
CA ARG A 298 17.27 -10.06 -7.50
C ARG A 298 16.51 -10.58 -6.26
N THR A 299 15.46 -9.86 -5.83
CA THR A 299 14.59 -10.29 -4.71
C THR A 299 13.88 -11.60 -5.01
N GLN A 300 13.36 -11.80 -6.23
CA GLN A 300 12.77 -13.07 -6.64
C GLN A 300 13.80 -14.22 -6.67
N GLY A 301 15.04 -13.94 -7.11
CA GLY A 301 16.13 -14.90 -7.07
C GLY A 301 16.48 -15.35 -5.65
N ALA A 302 16.56 -14.40 -4.71
CA ALA A 302 16.77 -14.66 -3.30
C ALA A 302 15.61 -15.45 -2.68
N SER A 303 14.36 -15.12 -3.03
CA SER A 303 13.16 -15.87 -2.62
C SER A 303 13.24 -17.34 -3.07
N ARG A 304 13.56 -17.61 -4.34
CA ARG A 304 13.72 -18.99 -4.82
C ARG A 304 14.77 -19.76 -4.01
N ARG A 305 15.92 -19.13 -3.73
CA ARG A 305 16.98 -19.74 -2.90
C ARG A 305 16.51 -20.01 -1.47
N PHE A 306 15.84 -19.05 -0.84
CA PHE A 306 15.28 -19.22 0.50
C PHE A 306 14.31 -20.39 0.58
N HIS A 307 13.38 -20.50 -0.38
CA HIS A 307 12.40 -21.58 -0.39
C HIS A 307 12.97 -22.95 -0.82
N ALA A 308 14.12 -22.97 -1.45
CA ALA A 308 14.85 -24.22 -1.76
C ALA A 308 15.53 -24.82 -0.51
N LEU A 309 15.75 -24.04 0.55
CA LEU A 309 16.28 -24.56 1.80
C LEU A 309 15.28 -25.48 2.51
N PRO A 310 15.75 -26.53 3.21
CA PRO A 310 14.92 -27.26 4.14
C PRO A 310 14.26 -26.31 5.16
N ARG A 311 13.01 -26.59 5.54
CA ARG A 311 12.26 -25.74 6.49
C ARG A 311 12.99 -25.46 7.81
N SER A 312 13.77 -26.43 8.29
CA SER A 312 14.59 -26.29 9.50
C SER A 312 15.73 -25.27 9.37
N GLN A 313 16.11 -24.93 8.16
CA GLN A 313 17.16 -23.93 7.85
C GLN A 313 16.58 -22.56 7.47
N GLN A 314 15.28 -22.45 7.26
CA GLN A 314 14.61 -21.19 6.95
C GLN A 314 14.45 -20.33 8.22
N ALA A 315 15.51 -19.62 8.60
CA ALA A 315 15.52 -18.78 9.79
C ALA A 315 14.51 -17.62 9.71
N ALA A 316 14.04 -17.16 10.86
CA ALA A 316 13.13 -16.00 10.93
C ALA A 316 13.82 -14.73 10.40
N SER A 317 15.11 -14.53 10.70
CA SER A 317 15.90 -13.39 10.19
C SER A 317 15.92 -13.34 8.67
N MET A 318 16.13 -14.49 7.99
CA MET A 318 16.08 -14.56 6.52
C MET A 318 14.71 -14.21 5.98
N ARG A 319 13.64 -14.69 6.61
CA ARG A 319 12.27 -14.39 6.21
C ARG A 319 11.96 -12.91 6.37
N ASP A 320 12.40 -12.32 7.48
CA ASP A 320 12.21 -10.88 7.74
C ASP A 320 12.97 -10.04 6.71
N ALA A 321 14.22 -10.41 6.38
CA ALA A 321 15.00 -9.73 5.34
C ALA A 321 14.33 -9.87 3.96
N LEU A 322 13.84 -11.07 3.60
CA LEU A 322 13.09 -11.29 2.37
C LEU A 322 11.82 -10.43 2.32
N HIS A 323 11.03 -10.43 3.37
CA HIS A 323 9.82 -9.63 3.45
C HIS A 323 10.10 -8.13 3.29
N ARG A 324 11.14 -7.62 3.97
CA ARG A 324 11.52 -6.21 3.89
C ARG A 324 12.06 -5.81 2.51
N SER A 325 12.79 -6.72 1.84
CA SER A 325 13.24 -6.46 0.46
C SER A 325 12.09 -6.44 -0.55
N GLN A 326 10.90 -6.93 -0.19
CA GLN A 326 9.69 -6.93 -1.02
C GLN A 326 8.78 -5.71 -0.77
N ALA A 327 9.13 -4.81 0.15
CA ALA A 327 8.36 -3.58 0.40
C ALA A 327 8.27 -2.76 -0.90
N ASN A 328 7.07 -2.31 -1.23
CA ASN A 328 6.79 -1.76 -2.56
C ASN A 328 7.48 -0.43 -2.87
N ASP A 329 7.71 0.39 -1.88
CA ASP A 329 8.06 1.82 -2.01
C ASP A 329 9.33 2.07 -2.85
N GLY A 330 10.29 1.14 -2.83
CA GLY A 330 11.54 1.25 -3.59
C GLY A 330 11.44 0.86 -5.08
N TYR A 331 10.31 0.32 -5.54
CA TYR A 331 10.21 -0.30 -6.87
C TYR A 331 9.44 0.52 -7.90
N TRP A 332 8.71 1.53 -7.48
CA TRP A 332 7.88 2.33 -8.36
C TRP A 332 7.95 3.81 -7.98
N HIS A 333 7.37 4.65 -8.80
CA HIS A 333 7.38 6.08 -8.60
C HIS A 333 5.95 6.62 -8.51
N GLY A 334 5.71 7.43 -7.50
CA GLY A 334 4.49 8.19 -7.29
C GLY A 334 4.81 9.59 -6.78
N LEU A 335 3.80 10.30 -6.30
CA LEU A 335 3.91 11.70 -5.85
C LEU A 335 4.96 11.93 -4.75
N PHE A 336 5.23 10.92 -3.95
CA PHE A 336 6.19 10.97 -2.84
C PHE A 336 7.63 10.61 -3.22
N GLY A 337 7.90 10.31 -4.48
CA GLY A 337 9.23 10.06 -5.00
C GLY A 337 9.59 8.59 -5.21
N GLY A 338 9.19 7.67 -4.31
CA GLY A 338 9.36 6.23 -4.51
C GLY A 338 10.77 5.81 -4.89
N VAL A 339 10.92 5.16 -6.04
CA VAL A 339 12.20 4.67 -6.58
C VAL A 339 13.27 5.77 -6.74
N TYR A 340 12.88 7.03 -6.86
CA TYR A 340 13.83 8.15 -6.91
C TYR A 340 14.44 8.52 -5.55
N LEU A 341 13.94 7.97 -4.45
CA LEU A 341 14.48 8.20 -3.12
C LEU A 341 15.59 7.18 -2.82
N PRO A 342 16.87 7.59 -2.73
CA PRO A 342 17.98 6.64 -2.60
C PRO A 342 17.86 5.76 -1.36
N PHE A 343 17.36 6.28 -0.25
CA PHE A 343 17.25 5.53 1.00
C PHE A 343 16.25 4.36 0.91
N LEU A 344 15.22 4.45 0.07
CA LEU A 344 14.26 3.35 -0.16
C LEU A 344 14.92 2.22 -0.95
N ARG A 345 15.66 2.53 -2.03
CA ARG A 345 16.42 1.53 -2.77
C ARG A 345 17.53 0.93 -1.92
N ALA A 346 18.25 1.77 -1.17
CA ALA A 346 19.29 1.29 -0.23
C ALA A 346 18.70 0.34 0.82
N SER A 347 17.46 0.57 1.29
CA SER A 347 16.77 -0.36 2.19
C SER A 347 16.51 -1.72 1.54
N VAL A 348 16.10 -1.75 0.26
CA VAL A 348 15.92 -3.00 -0.49
C VAL A 348 17.25 -3.75 -0.60
N TYR A 349 18.31 -3.08 -1.04
CA TYR A 349 19.65 -3.70 -1.18
C TYR A 349 20.23 -4.15 0.16
N ALA A 350 20.05 -3.39 1.23
CA ALA A 350 20.51 -3.77 2.56
C ALA A 350 19.86 -5.09 3.05
N ASN A 351 18.55 -5.24 2.84
CA ASN A 351 17.84 -6.46 3.19
C ASN A 351 18.20 -7.64 2.23
N LEU A 352 18.44 -7.37 0.95
CA LEU A 352 18.95 -8.37 0.01
C LEU A 352 20.35 -8.84 0.40
N ALA A 353 21.25 -7.94 0.76
CA ALA A 353 22.61 -8.25 1.20
C ALA A 353 22.58 -9.13 2.46
N ASP A 354 21.75 -8.77 3.44
CA ASP A 354 21.55 -9.56 4.66
C ASP A 354 21.04 -10.98 4.35
N LEU A 355 20.04 -11.08 3.46
CA LEU A 355 19.49 -12.37 3.05
C LEU A 355 20.50 -13.19 2.27
N ASP A 356 21.20 -12.61 1.28
CA ASP A 356 22.16 -13.30 0.44
C ASP A 356 23.35 -13.82 1.26
N GLU A 357 23.88 -13.06 2.23
CA GLU A 357 24.94 -13.51 3.11
C GLU A 357 24.52 -14.74 3.93
N GLN A 358 23.33 -14.72 4.52
CA GLN A 358 22.78 -15.85 5.28
C GLN A 358 22.54 -17.07 4.38
N LEU A 359 22.05 -16.86 3.16
CA LEU A 359 21.82 -17.93 2.18
C LEU A 359 23.14 -18.54 1.69
N ASP A 360 24.16 -17.73 1.42
CA ASP A 360 25.47 -18.20 0.95
C ASP A 360 26.22 -18.97 2.04
N ALA A 361 25.99 -18.65 3.31
CA ALA A 361 26.53 -19.43 4.42
C ALA A 361 25.95 -20.86 4.51
N LEU A 362 24.72 -21.08 4.05
CA LEU A 362 24.06 -22.40 4.07
C LEU A 362 24.14 -23.13 2.72
N ALA A 363 24.07 -22.43 1.63
CA ALA A 363 24.08 -22.95 0.26
C ALA A 363 24.94 -22.03 -0.62
N PRO A 364 26.29 -22.18 -0.57
CA PRO A 364 27.21 -21.32 -1.29
C PRO A 364 26.98 -21.36 -2.81
N ARG A 365 27.02 -20.19 -3.43
CA ARG A 365 27.01 -20.04 -4.89
C ARG A 365 28.44 -20.14 -5.46
N PRO A 366 28.61 -20.52 -6.75
CA PRO A 366 29.90 -20.51 -7.37
C PRO A 366 30.52 -19.10 -7.41
N PRO A 367 31.87 -18.98 -7.43
CA PRO A 367 32.52 -17.67 -7.50
C PRO A 367 32.18 -16.85 -8.75
N SER A 368 31.83 -17.53 -9.84
CA SER A 368 31.34 -16.89 -11.07
C SER A 368 30.19 -17.69 -11.65
N GLU A 369 29.19 -16.98 -12.18
CA GLU A 369 28.03 -17.60 -12.82
C GLU A 369 27.52 -16.70 -13.94
N ARG A 370 27.06 -17.32 -15.04
CA ARG A 370 26.33 -16.62 -16.10
C ARG A 370 24.85 -17.02 -16.03
N SER A 371 24.00 -16.05 -16.01
CA SER A 371 22.53 -16.23 -16.05
C SER A 371 21.83 -14.93 -16.41
N ASP A 372 20.65 -15.05 -16.99
CA ASP A 372 19.73 -13.93 -17.18
C ASP A 372 19.08 -13.59 -15.82
N ILE A 373 19.68 -12.64 -15.09
CA ILE A 373 19.31 -12.31 -13.71
C ILE A 373 18.03 -11.47 -13.69
N ASP A 374 17.91 -10.51 -14.61
CA ASP A 374 16.79 -9.56 -14.65
C ASP A 374 15.68 -9.96 -15.63
N LEU A 375 15.83 -11.14 -16.24
CA LEU A 375 14.87 -11.77 -17.15
C LEU A 375 14.54 -10.90 -18.38
N ASP A 376 15.57 -10.24 -18.93
CA ASP A 376 15.46 -9.44 -20.15
C ASP A 376 15.83 -10.23 -21.42
N GLY A 377 16.24 -11.49 -21.28
CA GLY A 377 16.69 -12.37 -22.37
C GLY A 377 18.20 -12.29 -22.66
N ARG A 378 18.97 -11.61 -21.83
CA ARG A 378 20.42 -11.47 -21.94
C ARG A 378 21.10 -11.92 -20.65
N GLU A 379 22.26 -12.57 -20.77
CA GLU A 379 22.96 -13.06 -19.59
C GLU A 379 23.85 -11.98 -18.96
N GLU A 380 23.79 -11.88 -17.64
CA GLU A 380 24.76 -11.20 -16.80
C GLU A 380 25.83 -12.19 -16.30
N ILE A 381 26.95 -11.60 -15.84
CA ILE A 381 28.02 -12.32 -15.14
C ILE A 381 27.95 -11.90 -13.67
N ALA A 382 27.54 -12.81 -12.81
CA ALA A 382 27.60 -12.63 -11.35
C ALA A 382 28.99 -13.10 -10.85
N LEU A 383 29.66 -12.28 -10.06
CA LEU A 383 30.94 -12.55 -9.42
C LEU A 383 30.80 -12.47 -7.90
N ARG A 384 31.50 -13.36 -7.20
CA ARG A 384 31.49 -13.43 -5.72
C ARG A 384 32.93 -13.61 -5.23
N ALA A 385 33.39 -12.69 -4.40
CA ALA A 385 34.76 -12.72 -3.87
C ALA A 385 34.76 -12.17 -2.41
N GLY A 386 34.98 -13.04 -1.43
CA GLY A 386 34.92 -12.67 -0.03
C GLY A 386 33.55 -12.05 0.32
N PRO A 387 33.52 -10.83 0.86
CA PRO A 387 32.25 -10.19 1.26
C PRO A 387 31.52 -9.50 0.10
N PHE A 388 32.07 -9.59 -1.14
CA PHE A 388 31.54 -8.83 -2.27
C PHE A 388 30.74 -9.70 -3.23
N TYR A 389 29.62 -9.14 -3.68
CA TYR A 389 28.87 -9.59 -4.85
C TYR A 389 28.92 -8.50 -5.92
N ALA A 390 29.21 -8.87 -7.15
CA ALA A 390 29.13 -7.96 -8.29
C ALA A 390 28.35 -8.61 -9.43
N ALA A 391 27.61 -7.81 -10.19
CA ALA A 391 26.95 -8.23 -11.41
C ALA A 391 27.35 -7.32 -12.58
N ILE A 392 27.74 -7.92 -13.68
CA ILE A 392 28.23 -7.23 -14.88
C ILE A 392 27.33 -7.60 -16.05
N ARG A 393 26.93 -6.62 -16.85
CA ARG A 393 26.15 -6.79 -18.08
C ARG A 393 27.03 -6.69 -19.31
N PRO A 394 27.45 -7.83 -19.92
CA PRO A 394 28.31 -7.83 -21.09
C PRO A 394 27.68 -7.16 -22.31
N SER A 395 26.37 -7.31 -22.49
CA SER A 395 25.60 -6.72 -23.59
C SER A 395 25.62 -5.19 -23.64
N GLU A 396 25.99 -4.55 -22.51
CA GLU A 396 26.10 -3.10 -22.38
C GLU A 396 27.53 -2.64 -22.13
N GLY A 397 28.50 -3.25 -22.83
CA GLY A 397 29.91 -2.88 -22.73
C GLY A 397 30.58 -3.25 -21.42
N GLY A 398 30.03 -4.21 -20.68
CA GLY A 398 30.57 -4.62 -19.38
C GLY A 398 30.13 -3.70 -18.23
N ARG A 399 28.96 -3.09 -18.33
CA ARG A 399 28.40 -2.22 -17.27
C ARG A 399 28.28 -3.00 -15.97
N LEU A 400 28.75 -2.40 -14.88
CA LEU A 400 28.51 -2.87 -13.52
C LEU A 400 27.08 -2.53 -13.12
N CYS A 401 26.27 -3.55 -12.83
CA CYS A 401 24.86 -3.41 -12.47
C CYS A 401 24.64 -3.43 -10.96
N GLU A 402 25.51 -4.13 -10.23
CA GLU A 402 25.45 -4.26 -8.78
C GLU A 402 26.87 -4.46 -8.24
N LEU A 403 27.20 -3.83 -7.12
CA LEU A 403 28.42 -4.02 -6.35
C LEU A 403 28.06 -3.95 -4.86
N THR A 404 27.64 -5.06 -4.31
CA THR A 404 27.19 -5.18 -2.92
C THR A 404 28.32 -5.61 -2.01
N ASP A 405 28.51 -4.88 -0.90
CA ASP A 405 29.33 -5.27 0.25
C ASP A 405 28.39 -5.81 1.34
N TYR A 406 28.49 -7.09 1.65
CA TYR A 406 27.60 -7.74 2.63
C TYR A 406 27.76 -7.19 4.05
N PRO A 407 28.97 -7.04 4.63
CA PRO A 407 29.16 -6.40 5.93
C PRO A 407 28.56 -5.00 6.04
N LEU A 408 28.71 -4.19 4.98
CA LEU A 408 28.16 -2.83 4.98
C LEU A 408 26.68 -2.78 4.63
N ARG A 409 26.09 -3.88 4.18
CA ARG A 409 24.69 -3.91 3.70
C ARG A 409 24.42 -2.83 2.65
N HIS A 410 25.36 -2.64 1.73
CA HIS A 410 25.32 -1.53 0.78
C HIS A 410 25.66 -1.98 -0.64
N ASP A 411 24.88 -1.48 -1.62
CA ASP A 411 25.22 -1.57 -3.03
C ASP A 411 25.82 -0.25 -3.51
N PHE A 412 27.09 -0.28 -3.94
CA PHE A 412 27.82 0.88 -4.45
C PHE A 412 27.45 1.25 -5.89
N ALA A 413 26.74 0.39 -6.60
CA ALA A 413 26.30 0.61 -7.97
C ALA A 413 24.83 1.06 -8.05
N ASP A 414 24.15 1.30 -6.92
CA ASP A 414 22.78 1.80 -6.88
C ASP A 414 22.69 3.23 -7.40
N VAL A 415 22.66 3.36 -8.72
CA VAL A 415 22.55 4.63 -9.44
C VAL A 415 21.28 4.62 -10.29
N LEU A 416 20.43 5.61 -10.08
CA LEU A 416 19.22 5.83 -10.87
C LEU A 416 19.32 7.16 -11.61
N ALA A 417 19.29 7.12 -12.94
CA ALA A 417 19.14 8.31 -13.75
C ALA A 417 17.67 8.78 -13.69
N ARG A 418 17.47 10.07 -13.38
CA ARG A 418 16.14 10.65 -13.45
C ARG A 418 15.66 10.66 -14.90
N ARG A 419 14.45 10.16 -15.12
CA ARG A 419 13.83 10.09 -16.44
C ARG A 419 12.83 11.23 -16.61
N GLU A 420 12.45 11.50 -17.85
CA GLU A 420 11.36 12.43 -18.12
C GLU A 420 10.02 11.81 -17.67
N GLU A 421 9.30 12.56 -16.83
CA GLU A 421 8.05 12.14 -16.24
C GLU A 421 6.92 13.05 -16.74
N ASP A 422 5.72 12.50 -16.94
CA ASP A 422 4.58 13.26 -17.50
C ASP A 422 4.22 14.49 -16.68
N TYR A 423 4.38 14.41 -15.35
CA TYR A 423 4.12 15.56 -14.50
C TYR A 423 5.12 16.72 -14.72
N TYR A 424 6.25 16.53 -15.41
CA TYR A 424 7.16 17.61 -15.78
C TYR A 424 6.50 18.60 -16.75
N GLU A 425 5.66 18.10 -17.68
CA GLU A 425 4.90 18.97 -18.59
C GLU A 425 3.94 19.86 -17.81
N VAL A 426 3.27 19.30 -16.81
CA VAL A 426 2.37 20.04 -15.92
C VAL A 426 3.13 21.11 -15.15
N ILE A 427 4.34 20.79 -14.64
CA ILE A 427 5.22 21.74 -13.94
C ILE A 427 5.68 22.85 -14.88
N ARG A 428 6.18 22.52 -16.08
CA ARG A 428 6.68 23.49 -17.08
C ARG A 428 5.60 24.50 -17.50
N HIS A 429 4.35 24.08 -17.60
CA HIS A 429 3.26 24.92 -18.05
C HIS A 429 2.50 25.60 -16.89
N GLY A 430 2.94 25.46 -15.64
CA GLY A 430 2.30 26.07 -14.47
C GLY A 430 0.85 25.64 -14.26
N GLY A 431 0.47 24.49 -14.82
CA GLY A 431 -0.87 23.92 -14.75
C GLY A 431 -1.10 23.04 -13.52
N SER A 432 -2.36 22.72 -13.23
CA SER A 432 -2.75 21.63 -12.35
C SER A 432 -2.93 20.36 -13.18
N ALA A 433 -2.51 19.22 -12.67
CA ALA A 433 -2.75 17.93 -13.31
C ALA A 433 -4.25 17.65 -13.55
N HIS A 434 -5.13 18.31 -12.79
CA HIS A 434 -6.57 18.13 -12.87
C HIS A 434 -7.30 19.48 -12.76
N PRO A 435 -7.39 20.26 -13.85
CA PRO A 435 -8.04 21.58 -13.83
C PRO A 435 -9.51 21.55 -13.39
N GLU A 436 -10.21 20.44 -13.61
CA GLU A 436 -11.62 20.30 -13.24
C GLU A 436 -11.82 20.16 -11.72
N ARG A 437 -10.81 19.69 -10.98
CA ARG A 437 -10.83 19.51 -9.52
C ARG A 437 -10.58 20.80 -8.74
N ARG A 438 -10.07 21.87 -9.39
CA ARG A 438 -9.81 23.19 -8.77
C ARG A 438 -11.04 23.93 -8.22
N ARG A 439 -12.24 23.45 -8.50
CA ARG A 439 -13.48 24.15 -8.16
C ARG A 439 -14.15 23.69 -6.87
N MET A 440 -13.56 22.73 -6.14
CA MET A 440 -14.12 22.30 -4.86
C MET A 440 -13.75 23.27 -3.74
N PRO A 441 -14.73 23.76 -2.95
CA PRO A 441 -14.44 24.53 -1.76
C PRO A 441 -13.69 23.63 -0.74
N GLY A 442 -12.65 24.18 -0.10
CA GLY A 442 -11.83 23.46 0.86
C GLY A 442 -10.34 23.74 0.67
N ILE A 443 -9.50 22.77 0.95
CA ILE A 443 -8.06 22.88 0.71
C ILE A 443 -7.64 22.07 -0.51
N ALA A 444 -6.57 22.51 -1.19
CA ALA A 444 -6.00 21.78 -2.32
C ALA A 444 -5.38 20.46 -1.85
N SER A 445 -5.61 19.39 -2.61
CA SER A 445 -4.96 18.10 -2.38
C SER A 445 -3.50 18.12 -2.87
N ILE A 446 -2.74 17.08 -2.51
CA ILE A 446 -1.38 16.90 -3.02
C ILE A 446 -1.36 16.73 -4.54
N HIS A 447 -2.41 16.14 -5.12
CA HIS A 447 -2.59 16.02 -6.58
C HIS A 447 -2.70 17.37 -7.28
N ASP A 448 -3.19 18.39 -6.58
CA ASP A 448 -3.28 19.76 -7.11
C ASP A 448 -1.95 20.54 -6.98
N ARG A 449 -1.01 20.07 -6.15
CA ARG A 449 0.18 20.82 -5.72
C ARG A 449 1.50 20.30 -6.26
N VAL A 450 1.57 19.12 -6.85
CA VAL A 450 2.81 18.51 -7.37
C VAL A 450 3.52 19.45 -8.35
N ALA A 451 2.76 20.29 -9.05
CA ALA A 451 3.29 21.27 -9.99
C ALA A 451 4.27 22.32 -9.41
N PHE A 452 4.37 22.47 -8.09
CA PHE A 452 5.04 23.64 -7.51
C PHE A 452 6.33 23.37 -6.73
N LYS A 453 6.78 22.12 -6.58
CA LYS A 453 7.90 21.80 -5.68
C LYS A 453 9.11 21.08 -6.29
N VAL A 454 9.11 20.78 -7.57
CA VAL A 454 10.26 20.13 -8.20
C VAL A 454 11.02 21.17 -9.02
N ALA A 455 12.23 21.53 -8.56
CA ALA A 455 13.18 22.22 -9.42
C ALA A 455 13.65 21.20 -10.48
N ILE A 456 13.32 21.45 -11.73
CA ILE A 456 13.88 20.72 -12.85
C ILE A 456 15.08 21.53 -13.28
N ASP A 457 16.28 21.04 -13.01
CA ASP A 457 17.48 21.60 -13.60
C ASP A 457 17.41 21.38 -15.13
N PRO A 458 17.73 22.41 -15.92
CA PRO A 458 17.60 22.36 -17.37
C PRO A 458 18.54 21.34 -18.02
#